data_a09a6ee5966c9c150789f16d78190378
#
_entry.id   a09a6ee5966c9c150789f16d78190378
#
_cell.length_a   1.000
_cell.length_b   1.000
_cell.length_c   1.000
_cell.angle_alpha   90.00
_cell.angle_beta   90.00
_cell.angle_gamma   90.00
#
_symmetry.space_group_name_H-M   'P 1'
#
loop_
_entity.id
_entity.type
_entity.pdbx_description
1 polymer ?
#
loop_
_entity_poly.entity_id
_entity_poly.type
_entity_poly.pdbx_seq_one_letter_code
_entity_poly.pdbx_strand_id
1 'polypeptide(L)'
;MYFKQLQENTKPWMPVALLLIGLLTVNGVAIALFVDSRKVSSLGSVTDAQIEGATATTINALGRLEPEGEITRLSASTINQRLAEVLVSEGDVVKVGQIIAISDGLKIRQAALNEAEAKLQSARARLATVQAGKSTGDISAQKNKVTVVEAQWLGDVATQKSKIASLETELSSAKADYRRYEQLYRAGAISASTFQLEAVEVESLQEQLRGEAIALERITLAGQAQTQSERNILESVSEVRSVEIAEAKAIVAEAEALRRKAIAELELSYVRSPIEGQIISLYAKAGEIVSNRGIADIGKTQQMYAVAEIYETDIRHIQVGQEVTLMSEYGGFAGELEGQVEQIGLQISRPGTANDDPNAAADVRVVEIKIKLNPEASERVKHLSKLQVRASIQI
;
A
#
# COMPACT_ATOMS: atom_id res chain seq x y z
N MET A 1 -45.51 -15.58 -8.27
CA MET A 1 -46.12 -16.62 -9.11
C MET A 1 -45.01 -17.37 -9.81
N TYR A 2 -45.02 -18.65 -9.60
CA TYR A 2 -44.28 -19.83 -10.09
C TYR A 2 -43.00 -20.21 -9.35
N PHE A 3 -43.23 -21.00 -8.31
CA PHE A 3 -42.44 -22.12 -7.80
C PHE A 3 -42.42 -23.28 -8.79
N LYS A 4 -41.32 -24.04 -8.90
CA LYS A 4 -41.24 -25.52 -8.99
C LYS A 4 -39.76 -25.86 -9.29
N GLN A 5 -39.07 -26.48 -8.33
CA GLN A 5 -38.93 -27.91 -8.07
C GLN A 5 -38.09 -28.66 -9.13
N LEU A 6 -37.05 -29.29 -8.62
CA LEU A 6 -36.61 -30.65 -8.85
C LEU A 6 -35.28 -30.80 -8.13
N GLN A 7 -35.20 -31.34 -6.96
CA GLN A 7 -35.23 -32.72 -6.51
C GLN A 7 -34.00 -33.53 -6.95
N GLU A 8 -33.20 -33.83 -5.96
CA GLU A 8 -32.51 -35.05 -5.57
C GLU A 8 -32.02 -36.00 -6.67
N ASN A 9 -30.73 -36.32 -6.61
CA ASN A 9 -30.32 -37.72 -6.78
C ASN A 9 -29.04 -38.00 -5.98
N THR A 10 -29.24 -38.43 -4.75
CA THR A 10 -28.29 -39.19 -3.94
C THR A 10 -28.33 -40.63 -4.39
N LYS A 11 -27.18 -41.24 -4.70
CA LYS A 11 -27.03 -42.68 -4.61
C LYS A 11 -25.71 -43.03 -3.92
N PRO A 12 -25.80 -43.88 -2.87
CA PRO A 12 -24.64 -44.38 -2.14
C PRO A 12 -24.07 -45.64 -2.81
N TRP A 13 -22.77 -45.81 -2.71
CA TRP A 13 -22.15 -47.10 -2.93
C TRP A 13 -21.44 -47.55 -1.67
N MET A 14 -22.06 -48.48 -1.05
CA MET A 14 -21.54 -49.41 -0.05
C MET A 14 -21.29 -50.78 -0.72
N PRO A 15 -20.74 -51.78 -0.03
CA PRO A 15 -19.41 -52.36 -0.24
C PRO A 15 -19.52 -53.79 -0.77
N VAL A 16 -18.44 -54.31 -1.33
CA VAL A 16 -18.32 -55.76 -1.50
C VAL A 16 -17.07 -56.23 -0.79
N ALA A 17 -17.32 -56.73 0.43
CA ALA A 17 -16.49 -57.74 1.07
C ALA A 17 -17.03 -59.07 0.61
N LEU A 18 -16.17 -60.03 0.33
CA LEU A 18 -16.23 -61.42 0.75
C LEU A 18 -15.33 -62.32 -0.09
N LEU A 19 -14.39 -62.94 0.62
CA LEU A 19 -14.04 -64.37 0.57
C LEU A 19 -13.34 -64.92 -0.70
N LEU A 20 -12.11 -65.36 -0.47
CA LEU A 20 -11.81 -66.78 -0.71
C LEU A 20 -10.62 -67.24 0.16
N ILE A 21 -10.99 -68.09 1.09
CA ILE A 21 -10.16 -69.03 1.85
C ILE A 21 -9.89 -70.24 0.92
N GLY A 22 -8.72 -70.78 1.01
CA GLY A 22 -8.43 -72.13 0.42
C GLY A 22 -6.95 -72.29 0.15
N LEU A 23 -6.30 -72.84 1.01
CA LEU A 23 -5.87 -74.25 1.24
C LEU A 23 -4.52 -74.59 0.62
N LEU A 24 -3.57 -74.83 1.55
CA LEU A 24 -2.78 -76.03 1.73
C LEU A 24 -2.00 -76.55 0.49
N THR A 25 -0.67 -76.80 0.59
CA THR A 25 0.01 -77.94 1.21
C THR A 25 1.51 -77.81 0.94
N VAL A 26 2.33 -77.89 1.95
CA VAL A 26 3.27 -78.98 2.28
C VAL A 26 4.09 -79.51 1.07
N ASN A 27 5.36 -79.20 1.07
CA ASN A 27 6.41 -80.21 0.87
C ASN A 27 7.75 -79.76 1.45
N GLY A 28 8.09 -80.37 2.57
CA GLY A 28 9.40 -80.38 3.11
C GLY A 28 10.26 -81.44 2.40
N VAL A 29 11.48 -81.06 2.08
CA VAL A 29 12.54 -82.07 1.95
C VAL A 29 13.81 -81.46 2.57
N ALA A 30 14.22 -82.10 3.61
CA ALA A 30 15.49 -81.97 4.27
C ALA A 30 16.63 -82.46 3.35
N ILE A 31 17.73 -81.71 3.28
CA ILE A 31 19.04 -82.32 3.01
C ILE A 31 19.98 -81.75 4.08
N ALA A 32 20.27 -82.62 5.03
CA ALA A 32 21.38 -82.52 5.95
C ALA A 32 22.63 -83.10 5.30
N LEU A 33 23.76 -82.71 5.88
CA LEU A 33 25.06 -83.35 5.84
C LEU A 33 26.00 -83.02 4.70
N PHE A 34 26.95 -82.15 4.94
CA PHE A 34 28.35 -82.63 4.94
C PHE A 34 29.21 -81.72 5.87
N VAL A 35 29.48 -82.27 7.02
CA VAL A 35 30.57 -81.85 7.91
C VAL A 35 31.84 -82.55 7.37
N ASP A 36 32.83 -81.80 6.99
CA ASP A 36 34.21 -82.32 6.90
C ASP A 36 35.15 -81.52 7.77
N SER A 37 35.42 -82.17 8.87
CA SER A 37 36.39 -81.75 9.87
C SER A 37 37.83 -82.09 9.38
N ARG A 38 38.65 -81.08 9.06
CA ARG A 38 40.11 -81.36 9.02
C ARG A 38 40.93 -80.21 9.62
N LYS A 39 41.42 -80.50 10.78
CA LYS A 39 42.73 -80.17 11.35
C LYS A 39 43.14 -78.77 11.60
N VAL A 40 43.02 -78.47 12.87
CA VAL A 40 43.88 -77.58 13.61
C VAL A 40 45.38 -77.95 13.36
N SER A 41 46.16 -76.95 12.95
CA SER A 41 47.59 -76.90 13.17
C SER A 41 47.93 -75.53 13.75
N SER A 42 48.46 -75.64 14.93
CA SER A 42 48.93 -74.54 15.76
C SER A 42 50.17 -73.83 15.12
N LEU A 43 50.38 -72.65 15.64
CA LEU A 43 51.61 -71.85 15.81
C LEU A 43 51.64 -70.53 14.99
N GLY A 44 51.69 -69.51 15.77
CA GLY A 44 52.09 -68.18 15.38
C GLY A 44 51.54 -67.16 16.35
N SER A 45 52.19 -67.05 17.54
CA SER A 45 52.06 -65.87 18.38
C SER A 45 52.46 -64.67 17.56
N VAL A 46 51.44 -63.95 17.03
CA VAL A 46 51.63 -62.62 16.50
C VAL A 46 51.56 -61.67 17.68
N THR A 47 52.69 -61.13 18.00
CA THR A 47 52.98 -59.99 18.81
C THR A 47 51.81 -58.96 18.70
N ASP A 48 51.29 -58.53 19.86
CA ASP A 48 50.49 -57.31 19.98
C ASP A 48 51.24 -56.15 19.29
N ALA A 49 50.95 -55.95 18.01
CA ALA A 49 51.24 -54.70 17.40
C ALA A 49 50.17 -53.73 17.96
N GLN A 50 50.57 -52.90 18.90
CA GLN A 50 49.86 -51.70 19.26
C GLN A 50 49.46 -51.03 17.93
N ILE A 51 48.17 -51.07 17.64
CA ILE A 51 47.57 -50.11 16.74
C ILE A 51 47.68 -48.80 17.52
N GLU A 52 48.80 -48.07 17.32
CA GLU A 52 48.84 -46.67 17.61
C GLU A 52 47.60 -46.11 16.89
N GLY A 53 46.59 -45.71 17.68
CA GLY A 53 45.46 -44.99 17.20
C GLY A 53 45.99 -43.76 16.46
N ALA A 54 46.00 -43.81 15.13
CA ALA A 54 46.08 -42.62 14.35
C ALA A 54 44.95 -41.72 14.84
N THR A 55 45.29 -40.73 15.65
CA THR A 55 44.37 -39.66 16.02
C THR A 55 43.86 -39.15 14.66
N ALA A 56 42.58 -39.36 14.43
CA ALA A 56 41.96 -38.88 13.23
C ALA A 56 42.17 -37.34 13.21
N THR A 57 43.10 -36.91 12.38
CA THR A 57 43.47 -35.50 12.24
C THR A 57 42.46 -34.73 11.43
N THR A 58 41.44 -35.41 10.90
CA THR A 58 40.44 -34.82 10.03
C THR A 58 39.07 -35.47 10.23
N ILE A 59 38.01 -34.65 10.25
CA ILE A 59 36.63 -35.11 10.17
C ILE A 59 36.15 -34.92 8.74
N ASN A 60 35.60 -35.99 8.15
CA ASN A 60 35.04 -35.94 6.80
C ASN A 60 33.51 -35.87 6.89
N ALA A 61 32.89 -34.96 6.13
CA ALA A 61 31.46 -34.78 6.06
C ALA A 61 31.00 -34.56 4.63
N LEU A 62 29.79 -34.99 4.35
CA LEU A 62 29.10 -34.61 3.12
C LEU A 62 28.42 -33.26 3.29
N GLY A 63 28.42 -32.47 2.24
CA GLY A 63 27.80 -31.16 2.22
C GLY A 63 27.36 -30.77 0.82
N ARG A 64 26.81 -29.57 0.73
CA ARG A 64 26.39 -28.96 -0.53
C ARG A 64 26.84 -27.50 -0.60
N LEU A 65 27.12 -27.05 -1.82
CA LEU A 65 27.42 -25.64 -2.05
C LEU A 65 26.15 -24.79 -2.06
N GLU A 66 26.16 -23.67 -1.35
CA GLU A 66 25.06 -22.70 -1.30
C GLU A 66 25.60 -21.27 -1.47
N PRO A 67 24.84 -20.35 -2.09
CA PRO A 67 25.20 -18.94 -2.12
C PRO A 67 25.06 -18.30 -0.73
N GLU A 68 25.61 -17.12 -0.56
CA GLU A 68 25.42 -16.33 0.67
C GLU A 68 23.95 -16.07 0.95
N GLY A 69 23.50 -16.40 2.16
CA GLY A 69 22.11 -16.27 2.58
C GLY A 69 21.18 -17.32 1.98
N GLU A 70 19.90 -17.04 2.00
CA GLU A 70 18.89 -17.93 1.42
C GLU A 70 18.67 -17.64 -0.06
N ILE A 71 18.44 -18.69 -0.84
CA ILE A 71 18.00 -18.55 -2.22
C ILE A 71 16.58 -17.96 -2.21
N THR A 72 16.43 -16.79 -2.76
CA THR A 72 15.13 -16.10 -2.85
C THR A 72 14.38 -16.60 -4.07
N ARG A 73 13.23 -17.22 -3.83
CA ARG A 73 12.32 -17.62 -4.90
C ARG A 73 11.46 -16.47 -5.35
N LEU A 74 11.59 -16.08 -6.60
CA LEU A 74 10.75 -15.06 -7.22
C LEU A 74 9.49 -15.68 -7.77
N SER A 75 8.33 -15.20 -7.29
CA SER A 75 7.01 -15.64 -7.72
C SER A 75 6.23 -14.49 -8.35
N ALA A 76 5.19 -14.81 -9.11
CA ALA A 76 4.27 -13.80 -9.62
C ALA A 76 3.44 -13.20 -8.49
N SER A 77 3.09 -11.92 -8.63
CA SER A 77 2.25 -11.20 -7.67
C SER A 77 0.80 -11.70 -7.63
N THR A 78 0.38 -12.43 -8.66
CA THR A 78 -1.00 -12.94 -8.81
C THR A 78 -0.96 -14.42 -9.22
N ILE A 79 -1.85 -15.22 -8.67
CA ILE A 79 -2.01 -16.65 -9.03
C ILE A 79 -2.43 -16.77 -10.50
N ASN A 80 -1.86 -17.74 -11.21
CA ASN A 80 -2.12 -18.02 -12.63
C ASN A 80 -1.77 -16.87 -13.60
N GLN A 81 -0.85 -16.01 -13.22
CA GLN A 81 -0.36 -14.93 -14.08
C GLN A 81 0.44 -15.51 -15.25
N ARG A 82 0.07 -15.11 -16.48
CA ARG A 82 0.85 -15.42 -17.68
C ARG A 82 1.94 -14.39 -17.87
N LEU A 83 3.13 -14.79 -18.25
CA LEU A 83 4.23 -13.89 -18.60
C LEU A 83 4.17 -13.54 -20.09
N ALA A 84 4.24 -12.26 -20.40
CA ALA A 84 4.42 -11.79 -21.79
C ALA A 84 5.88 -11.91 -22.21
N GLU A 85 6.79 -11.48 -21.33
CA GLU A 85 8.23 -11.47 -21.59
C GLU A 85 8.99 -11.86 -20.34
N VAL A 86 10.16 -12.48 -20.53
CA VAL A 86 11.18 -12.71 -19.52
C VAL A 86 12.45 -12.04 -20.02
N LEU A 87 12.99 -11.12 -19.21
CA LEU A 87 14.06 -10.19 -19.61
C LEU A 87 15.46 -10.63 -19.13
N VAL A 88 15.54 -11.79 -18.50
CA VAL A 88 16.77 -12.33 -17.93
C VAL A 88 16.94 -13.80 -18.30
N SER A 89 18.18 -14.27 -18.24
CA SER A 89 18.57 -15.64 -18.43
C SER A 89 19.24 -16.21 -17.18
N GLU A 90 19.34 -17.55 -17.10
CA GLU A 90 20.14 -18.18 -16.04
C GLU A 90 21.59 -17.71 -16.12
N GLY A 91 22.16 -17.38 -14.97
CA GLY A 91 23.50 -16.83 -14.86
C GLY A 91 23.59 -15.30 -14.87
N ASP A 92 22.53 -14.58 -15.24
CA ASP A 92 22.54 -13.12 -15.25
C ASP A 92 22.60 -12.53 -13.83
N VAL A 93 23.39 -11.46 -13.68
CA VAL A 93 23.45 -10.69 -12.44
C VAL A 93 22.37 -9.61 -12.46
N VAL A 94 21.57 -9.54 -11.42
CA VAL A 94 20.45 -8.63 -11.29
C VAL A 94 20.58 -7.73 -10.06
N LYS A 95 20.04 -6.51 -10.16
CA LYS A 95 20.01 -5.53 -9.06
C LYS A 95 18.63 -5.48 -8.40
N VAL A 96 18.61 -4.97 -7.18
CA VAL A 96 17.34 -4.69 -6.49
C VAL A 96 16.44 -3.81 -7.35
N GLY A 97 15.17 -4.20 -7.52
CA GLY A 97 14.18 -3.48 -8.32
C GLY A 97 14.28 -3.68 -9.84
N GLN A 98 15.30 -4.39 -10.34
CA GLN A 98 15.41 -4.71 -11.77
C GLN A 98 14.22 -5.58 -12.22
N ILE A 99 13.65 -5.25 -13.37
CA ILE A 99 12.54 -6.01 -13.97
C ILE A 99 13.11 -7.34 -14.50
N ILE A 100 12.53 -8.43 -14.03
CA ILE A 100 12.88 -9.80 -14.40
C ILE A 100 11.91 -10.32 -15.46
N ALA A 101 10.63 -10.05 -15.28
CA ALA A 101 9.59 -10.48 -16.20
C ALA A 101 8.44 -9.49 -16.27
N ILE A 102 7.67 -9.56 -17.35
CA ILE A 102 6.51 -8.71 -17.61
C ILE A 102 5.30 -9.62 -17.85
N SER A 103 4.18 -9.32 -17.19
CA SER A 103 2.92 -10.05 -17.38
C SER A 103 2.18 -9.61 -18.65
N ASP A 104 1.35 -10.46 -19.20
CA ASP A 104 0.57 -10.17 -20.42
C ASP A 104 -0.54 -9.12 -20.21
N GLY A 105 -0.91 -8.84 -18.97
CA GLY A 105 -1.86 -7.78 -18.59
C GLY A 105 -1.33 -6.34 -18.67
N LEU A 106 -0.04 -6.13 -18.98
CA LEU A 106 0.58 -4.79 -19.00
C LEU A 106 -0.19 -3.78 -19.85
N LYS A 107 -0.54 -4.13 -21.09
CA LYS A 107 -1.23 -3.22 -22.03
C LYS A 107 -2.61 -2.79 -21.51
N ILE A 108 -3.35 -3.72 -20.90
CA ILE A 108 -4.68 -3.45 -20.33
C ILE A 108 -4.55 -2.50 -19.14
N ARG A 109 -3.59 -2.74 -18.24
CA ARG A 109 -3.36 -1.89 -17.07
C ARG A 109 -2.80 -0.52 -17.44
N GLN A 110 -1.97 -0.45 -18.48
CA GLN A 110 -1.52 0.84 -19.05
C GLN A 110 -2.68 1.65 -19.61
N ALA A 111 -3.61 1.00 -20.33
CA ALA A 111 -4.81 1.66 -20.83
C ALA A 111 -5.71 2.16 -19.68
N ALA A 112 -5.85 1.36 -18.60
CA ALA A 112 -6.58 1.78 -17.40
C ALA A 112 -5.94 2.99 -16.70
N LEU A 113 -4.61 3.06 -16.64
CA LEU A 113 -3.89 4.23 -16.13
C LEU A 113 -4.16 5.46 -17.00
N ASN A 114 -4.06 5.34 -18.33
CA ASN A 114 -4.34 6.43 -19.25
C ASN A 114 -5.79 6.94 -19.11
N GLU A 115 -6.76 6.03 -18.92
CA GLU A 115 -8.15 6.39 -18.64
C GLU A 115 -8.29 7.17 -17.32
N ALA A 116 -7.65 6.70 -16.25
CA ALA A 116 -7.67 7.37 -14.95
C ALA A 116 -7.02 8.76 -15.01
N GLU A 117 -5.96 8.93 -15.78
CA GLU A 117 -5.30 10.23 -16.01
C GLU A 117 -6.20 11.19 -16.81
N ALA A 118 -6.90 10.71 -17.82
CA ALA A 118 -7.88 11.51 -18.57
C ALA A 118 -9.04 11.96 -17.68
N LYS A 119 -9.55 11.08 -16.79
CA LYS A 119 -10.58 11.43 -15.80
C LYS A 119 -10.08 12.50 -14.84
N LEU A 120 -8.86 12.40 -14.33
CA LEU A 120 -8.24 13.40 -13.46
C LEU A 120 -8.11 14.75 -14.19
N GLN A 121 -7.65 14.77 -15.42
CA GLN A 121 -7.55 15.98 -16.22
C GLN A 121 -8.93 16.64 -16.41
N SER A 122 -9.96 15.87 -16.72
CA SER A 122 -11.34 16.34 -16.86
C SER A 122 -11.88 16.92 -15.53
N ALA A 123 -11.65 16.24 -14.40
CA ALA A 123 -12.04 16.72 -13.09
C ALA A 123 -11.35 18.05 -12.72
N ARG A 124 -10.06 18.18 -13.00
CA ARG A 124 -9.29 19.42 -12.80
C ARG A 124 -9.78 20.57 -13.68
N ALA A 125 -10.12 20.28 -14.93
CA ALA A 125 -10.72 21.28 -15.84
C ALA A 125 -12.08 21.76 -15.32
N ARG A 126 -12.93 20.84 -14.82
CA ARG A 126 -14.20 21.18 -14.18
C ARG A 126 -14.01 22.07 -12.95
N LEU A 127 -13.07 21.72 -12.05
CA LEU A 127 -12.74 22.54 -10.89
C LEU A 127 -12.29 23.95 -11.32
N ALA A 128 -11.41 24.06 -12.34
CA ALA A 128 -10.96 25.34 -12.86
C ALA A 128 -12.13 26.17 -13.41
N THR A 129 -13.07 25.53 -14.13
CA THR A 129 -14.29 26.20 -14.65
C THR A 129 -15.17 26.71 -13.51
N VAL A 130 -15.38 25.89 -12.45
CA VAL A 130 -16.14 26.32 -11.26
C VAL A 130 -15.42 27.45 -10.54
N GLN A 131 -14.11 27.42 -10.42
CA GLN A 131 -13.32 28.49 -9.79
C GLN A 131 -13.30 29.81 -10.58
N ALA A 132 -13.18 29.71 -11.90
CA ALA A 132 -13.16 30.88 -12.78
C ALA A 132 -14.56 31.45 -13.09
N GLY A 133 -15.61 30.66 -12.87
CA GLY A 133 -16.92 30.74 -13.48
C GLY A 133 -17.82 31.90 -13.13
N LYS A 134 -19.04 31.89 -13.73
CA LYS A 134 -20.16 32.82 -13.63
C LYS A 134 -20.44 33.34 -12.22
N SER A 135 -20.29 32.48 -11.22
CA SER A 135 -20.62 32.82 -9.82
C SER A 135 -19.73 33.93 -9.23
N THR A 136 -18.50 34.18 -9.75
CA THR A 136 -17.71 35.35 -9.30
C THR A 136 -18.32 36.64 -9.82
N GLY A 137 -18.78 36.63 -11.06
CA GLY A 137 -19.52 37.74 -11.67
C GLY A 137 -20.85 38.01 -10.95
N ASP A 138 -21.60 36.93 -10.64
CA ASP A 138 -22.87 37.01 -9.97
C ASP A 138 -22.73 37.54 -8.52
N ILE A 139 -21.73 37.07 -7.79
CA ILE A 139 -21.40 37.59 -6.44
C ILE A 139 -21.02 39.06 -6.51
N SER A 140 -20.21 39.48 -7.49
CA SER A 140 -19.79 40.88 -7.67
C SER A 140 -20.98 41.74 -8.06
N ALA A 141 -21.85 41.26 -8.96
CA ALA A 141 -23.09 41.96 -9.33
C ALA A 141 -24.04 42.14 -8.13
N GLN A 142 -24.22 41.08 -7.34
CA GLN A 142 -25.08 41.15 -6.14
C GLN A 142 -24.47 42.05 -5.07
N LYS A 143 -23.14 42.02 -4.87
CA LYS A 143 -22.45 42.96 -3.98
C LYS A 143 -22.66 44.43 -4.39
N ASN A 144 -22.54 44.72 -5.69
CA ASN A 144 -22.80 46.03 -6.23
C ASN A 144 -24.27 46.45 -6.00
N LYS A 145 -25.19 45.51 -6.14
CA LYS A 145 -26.61 45.74 -5.88
C LYS A 145 -26.90 46.15 -4.42
N VAL A 146 -26.26 45.42 -3.46
CA VAL A 146 -26.35 45.82 -2.05
C VAL A 146 -25.82 47.23 -1.85
N THR A 147 -24.66 47.58 -2.44
CA THR A 147 -24.08 48.91 -2.33
C THR A 147 -24.99 50.00 -2.91
N VAL A 148 -25.59 49.74 -4.07
CA VAL A 148 -26.53 50.70 -4.72
C VAL A 148 -27.77 50.91 -3.86
N VAL A 149 -28.40 49.84 -3.38
CA VAL A 149 -29.59 49.93 -2.50
C VAL A 149 -29.26 50.68 -1.20
N GLU A 150 -28.12 50.41 -0.60
CA GLU A 150 -27.66 51.09 0.62
C GLU A 150 -27.40 52.58 0.37
N ALA A 151 -26.74 52.94 -0.72
CA ALA A 151 -26.50 54.32 -1.12
C ALA A 151 -27.82 55.09 -1.39
N GLN A 152 -28.78 54.48 -2.10
CA GLN A 152 -30.10 55.03 -2.35
C GLN A 152 -30.84 55.31 -1.03
N TRP A 153 -30.92 54.34 -0.16
CA TRP A 153 -31.54 54.50 1.15
C TRP A 153 -30.92 55.63 1.98
N LEU A 154 -29.57 55.68 2.07
CA LEU A 154 -28.88 56.76 2.79
C LEU A 154 -29.16 58.13 2.18
N GLY A 155 -29.26 58.23 0.85
CA GLY A 155 -29.66 59.44 0.14
C GLY A 155 -31.11 59.90 0.47
N ASP A 156 -32.03 58.95 0.48
CA ASP A 156 -33.45 59.21 0.83
C ASP A 156 -33.60 59.67 2.28
N VAL A 157 -32.87 59.01 3.21
CA VAL A 157 -32.84 59.41 4.63
C VAL A 157 -32.24 60.81 4.80
N ALA A 158 -31.14 61.12 4.08
CA ALA A 158 -30.51 62.44 4.14
C ALA A 158 -31.47 63.55 3.61
N THR A 159 -32.15 63.28 2.50
CA THR A 159 -33.12 64.18 1.92
C THR A 159 -34.28 64.46 2.89
N GLN A 160 -34.84 63.40 3.49
CA GLN A 160 -35.92 63.51 4.44
C GLN A 160 -35.50 64.25 5.72
N LYS A 161 -34.30 64.00 6.22
CA LYS A 161 -33.74 64.77 7.39
C LYS A 161 -33.59 66.25 7.06
N SER A 162 -33.14 66.60 5.86
CA SER A 162 -33.00 68.01 5.44
C SER A 162 -34.36 68.71 5.40
N LYS A 163 -35.44 68.01 4.94
CA LYS A 163 -36.83 68.52 4.95
C LYS A 163 -37.32 68.72 6.35
N ILE A 164 -37.09 67.81 7.29
CA ILE A 164 -37.41 67.93 8.70
C ILE A 164 -36.70 69.16 9.29
N ALA A 165 -35.42 69.34 9.05
CA ALA A 165 -34.64 70.47 9.57
C ALA A 165 -35.17 71.82 9.04
N SER A 166 -35.65 71.90 7.80
CA SER A 166 -36.27 73.09 7.25
C SER A 166 -37.62 73.43 8.02
N LEU A 167 -38.44 72.39 8.18
CA LEU A 167 -39.73 72.57 8.94
C LEU A 167 -39.47 72.90 10.41
N GLU A 168 -38.45 72.39 11.06
CA GLU A 168 -38.04 72.76 12.42
C GLU A 168 -37.65 74.23 12.51
N THR A 169 -36.94 74.75 11.51
CA THR A 169 -36.56 76.15 11.43
C THR A 169 -37.82 77.06 11.22
N GLU A 170 -38.69 76.65 10.32
CA GLU A 170 -39.94 77.35 10.05
C GLU A 170 -40.87 77.38 11.32
N LEU A 171 -40.98 76.24 11.99
CA LEU A 171 -41.74 76.08 13.22
C LEU A 171 -41.14 76.95 14.35
N SER A 172 -39.80 77.02 14.46
CA SER A 172 -39.12 77.88 15.41
C SER A 172 -39.42 79.33 15.18
N SER A 173 -39.47 79.80 13.95
CA SER A 173 -39.81 81.16 13.56
C SER A 173 -41.32 81.44 13.87
N ALA A 174 -42.23 80.55 13.47
CA ALA A 174 -43.63 80.70 13.73
C ALA A 174 -43.94 80.75 15.24
N LYS A 175 -43.26 79.92 16.05
CA LYS A 175 -43.37 79.98 17.53
C LYS A 175 -42.89 81.34 18.10
N ALA A 176 -41.85 81.93 17.57
CA ALA A 176 -41.37 83.25 17.97
C ALA A 176 -42.42 84.35 17.62
N ASP A 177 -43.03 84.30 16.45
CA ASP A 177 -44.08 85.19 16.00
C ASP A 177 -45.32 85.01 16.84
N TYR A 178 -45.77 83.78 17.10
CA TYR A 178 -46.86 83.47 17.97
C TYR A 178 -46.72 84.15 19.36
N ARG A 179 -45.55 84.07 19.99
CA ARG A 179 -45.25 84.67 21.29
C ARG A 179 -45.33 86.19 21.21
N ARG A 180 -44.88 86.83 20.10
CA ARG A 180 -44.97 88.26 19.88
C ARG A 180 -46.41 88.70 19.71
N TYR A 181 -47.18 87.99 18.92
CA TYR A 181 -48.59 88.27 18.69
C TYR A 181 -49.44 88.01 19.95
N GLU A 182 -49.07 87.03 20.76
CA GLU A 182 -49.72 86.84 22.09
C GLU A 182 -49.54 88.03 22.99
N GLN A 183 -48.38 88.64 23.03
CA GLN A 183 -48.12 89.88 23.82
C GLN A 183 -48.95 91.08 23.31
N LEU A 184 -48.99 91.22 21.96
CA LEU A 184 -49.77 92.29 21.37
C LEU A 184 -51.29 92.09 21.58
N TYR A 185 -51.75 90.87 21.52
CA TYR A 185 -53.15 90.56 21.83
C TYR A 185 -53.51 90.84 23.30
N ARG A 186 -52.63 90.45 24.23
CA ARG A 186 -52.82 90.79 25.67
C ARG A 186 -52.74 92.25 25.92
N ALA A 187 -52.04 93.04 25.15
CA ALA A 187 -51.97 94.48 25.19
C ALA A 187 -53.14 95.16 24.50
N GLY A 188 -54.10 94.43 23.87
CA GLY A 188 -55.23 94.95 23.12
C GLY A 188 -54.92 95.59 21.78
N ALA A 189 -53.65 95.35 21.24
CA ALA A 189 -53.11 95.95 20.01
C ALA A 189 -53.60 95.25 18.73
N ILE A 190 -54.04 93.98 18.84
CA ILE A 190 -54.54 93.17 17.69
C ILE A 190 -55.85 92.48 18.01
N SER A 191 -56.57 92.04 16.97
CA SER A 191 -57.83 91.29 17.07
C SER A 191 -57.57 89.78 17.47
N ALA A 192 -58.59 89.16 18.11
CA ALA A 192 -58.55 87.74 18.41
C ALA A 192 -58.38 86.86 17.14
N SER A 193 -59.00 87.29 16.04
CA SER A 193 -58.84 86.56 14.76
C SER A 193 -57.45 86.57 14.21
N THR A 194 -56.73 87.69 14.34
CA THR A 194 -55.32 87.79 13.93
C THR A 194 -54.41 86.95 14.79
N PHE A 195 -54.61 86.93 16.11
CA PHE A 195 -53.87 86.02 17.02
C PHE A 195 -54.17 84.54 16.75
N GLN A 196 -55.35 84.17 16.43
CA GLN A 196 -55.80 82.83 16.17
C GLN A 196 -55.18 82.28 14.86
N LEU A 197 -54.95 83.12 13.83
CA LEU A 197 -54.23 82.71 12.60
C LEU A 197 -52.77 82.22 12.91
N GLU A 198 -52.07 82.90 13.77
CA GLU A 198 -50.69 82.49 14.19
C GLU A 198 -50.72 81.18 15.00
N ALA A 199 -51.77 80.96 15.82
CA ALA A 199 -51.94 79.71 16.53
C ALA A 199 -52.15 78.52 15.57
N VAL A 200 -53.02 78.71 14.55
CA VAL A 200 -53.24 77.67 13.51
C VAL A 200 -52.01 77.42 12.70
N GLU A 201 -51.19 78.44 12.36
CA GLU A 201 -49.93 78.28 11.66
C GLU A 201 -48.93 77.39 12.43
N VAL A 202 -48.70 77.62 13.74
CA VAL A 202 -47.92 76.83 14.60
C VAL A 202 -48.40 75.38 14.66
N GLU A 203 -49.72 75.16 14.81
CA GLU A 203 -50.30 73.81 14.84
C GLU A 203 -50.14 73.11 13.49
N SER A 204 -50.35 73.77 12.36
CA SER A 204 -50.16 73.25 11.02
C SER A 204 -48.72 72.76 10.81
N LEU A 205 -47.71 73.60 11.17
CA LEU A 205 -46.31 73.25 11.06
C LEU A 205 -45.94 72.08 11.97
N GLN A 206 -46.50 71.99 13.17
CA GLN A 206 -46.26 70.85 14.06
C GLN A 206 -46.79 69.54 13.47
N GLU A 207 -48.01 69.55 12.87
CA GLU A 207 -48.56 68.36 12.23
C GLU A 207 -47.77 67.94 10.96
N GLN A 208 -47.31 68.95 10.17
CA GLN A 208 -46.41 68.68 9.04
C GLN A 208 -45.09 68.00 9.48
N LEU A 209 -44.51 68.59 10.57
CA LEU A 209 -43.25 68.01 11.13
C LEU A 209 -43.46 66.56 11.59
N ARG A 210 -44.58 66.29 12.28
CA ARG A 210 -44.96 64.95 12.73
C ARG A 210 -45.11 63.99 11.53
N GLY A 211 -45.78 64.45 10.46
CA GLY A 211 -45.93 63.66 9.22
C GLY A 211 -44.62 63.30 8.58
N GLU A 212 -43.68 64.27 8.48
CA GLU A 212 -42.36 64.04 7.90
C GLU A 212 -41.46 63.15 8.81
N ALA A 213 -41.61 63.21 10.13
CA ALA A 213 -40.94 62.31 11.07
C ALA A 213 -41.42 60.85 10.88
N ILE A 214 -42.71 60.61 10.72
CA ILE A 214 -43.30 59.31 10.40
C ILE A 214 -42.81 58.82 9.03
N ALA A 215 -42.69 59.74 8.04
CA ALA A 215 -42.11 59.38 6.73
C ALA A 215 -40.67 58.98 6.82
N LEU A 216 -39.84 59.62 7.65
CA LEU A 216 -38.45 59.26 7.92
C LEU A 216 -38.37 57.85 8.54
N GLU A 217 -39.19 57.55 9.52
CA GLU A 217 -39.21 56.21 10.14
C GLU A 217 -39.57 55.15 9.10
N ARG A 218 -40.58 55.36 8.26
CA ARG A 218 -40.97 54.45 7.18
C ARG A 218 -39.86 54.23 6.17
N ILE A 219 -39.18 55.31 5.72
CA ILE A 219 -38.04 55.22 4.79
C ILE A 219 -36.91 54.42 5.43
N THR A 220 -36.62 54.64 6.71
CA THR A 220 -35.57 53.94 7.44
C THR A 220 -35.86 52.45 7.55
N LEU A 221 -37.05 52.08 7.97
CA LEU A 221 -37.48 50.68 8.11
C LEU A 221 -37.49 49.96 6.72
N ALA A 222 -38.05 50.57 5.70
CA ALA A 222 -38.11 50.01 4.36
C ALA A 222 -36.72 49.84 3.75
N GLY A 223 -35.85 50.84 3.89
CA GLY A 223 -34.48 50.77 3.40
C GLY A 223 -33.63 49.72 4.09
N GLN A 224 -33.77 49.60 5.42
CA GLN A 224 -33.11 48.55 6.19
C GLN A 224 -33.57 47.15 5.74
N ALA A 225 -34.88 46.93 5.61
CA ALA A 225 -35.45 45.66 5.17
C ALA A 225 -34.98 45.28 3.75
N GLN A 226 -34.96 46.25 2.83
CA GLN A 226 -34.47 46.01 1.46
C GLN A 226 -32.97 45.68 1.43
N THR A 227 -32.15 46.43 2.16
CA THR A 227 -30.71 46.17 2.28
C THR A 227 -30.44 44.78 2.86
N GLN A 228 -31.17 44.41 3.91
CA GLN A 228 -31.05 43.08 4.53
C GLN A 228 -31.47 41.98 3.56
N SER A 229 -32.52 42.17 2.79
CA SER A 229 -32.95 41.22 1.76
C SER A 229 -31.85 40.97 0.71
N GLU A 230 -31.24 42.05 0.19
CA GLU A 230 -30.15 41.91 -0.80
C GLU A 230 -28.88 41.26 -0.20
N ARG A 231 -28.61 41.51 1.09
CA ARG A 231 -27.50 40.83 1.81
C ARG A 231 -27.76 39.33 1.97
N ASN A 232 -28.98 38.92 2.32
CA ASN A 232 -29.35 37.51 2.43
C ASN A 232 -29.20 36.79 1.08
N ILE A 233 -29.55 37.46 -0.04
CA ILE A 233 -29.33 36.93 -1.39
C ILE A 233 -27.81 36.75 -1.67
N LEU A 234 -27.00 37.75 -1.28
CA LEU A 234 -25.54 37.70 -1.46
C LEU A 234 -24.94 36.52 -0.67
N GLU A 235 -25.38 36.32 0.57
CA GLU A 235 -24.95 35.20 1.42
C GLU A 235 -25.32 33.86 0.80
N SER A 236 -26.55 33.68 0.35
CA SER A 236 -27.02 32.47 -0.32
C SER A 236 -26.21 32.13 -1.56
N VAL A 237 -25.97 33.13 -2.43
CA VAL A 237 -25.16 32.93 -3.65
C VAL A 237 -23.71 32.56 -3.30
N SER A 238 -23.17 33.15 -2.24
CA SER A 238 -21.79 32.85 -1.76
C SER A 238 -21.67 31.44 -1.17
N GLU A 239 -22.70 31.00 -0.44
CA GLU A 239 -22.76 29.66 0.17
C GLU A 239 -22.85 28.56 -0.91
N VAL A 240 -23.77 28.70 -1.87
CA VAL A 240 -23.89 27.75 -3.00
C VAL A 240 -22.58 27.59 -3.71
N ARG A 241 -21.85 28.69 -3.97
CA ARG A 241 -20.53 28.62 -4.61
C ARG A 241 -19.51 27.84 -3.77
N SER A 242 -19.50 28.00 -2.47
CA SER A 242 -18.57 27.27 -1.59
C SER A 242 -18.80 25.76 -1.66
N VAL A 243 -20.05 25.34 -1.73
CA VAL A 243 -20.48 23.94 -1.89
C VAL A 243 -20.07 23.40 -3.27
N GLU A 244 -20.30 24.15 -4.34
CA GLU A 244 -19.90 23.75 -5.71
C GLU A 244 -18.38 23.55 -5.84
N ILE A 245 -17.58 24.44 -5.24
CA ILE A 245 -16.11 24.29 -5.20
C ILE A 245 -15.72 23.07 -4.37
N ALA A 246 -16.36 22.82 -3.24
CA ALA A 246 -16.09 21.66 -2.40
C ALA A 246 -16.42 20.36 -3.13
N GLU A 247 -17.55 20.29 -3.82
CA GLU A 247 -17.93 19.16 -4.67
C GLU A 247 -16.92 18.92 -5.79
N ALA A 248 -16.53 19.95 -6.53
CA ALA A 248 -15.54 19.84 -7.60
C ALA A 248 -14.18 19.38 -7.07
N LYS A 249 -13.75 19.83 -5.89
CA LYS A 249 -12.54 19.34 -5.21
C LYS A 249 -12.65 17.87 -4.82
N ALA A 250 -13.81 17.44 -4.33
CA ALA A 250 -14.05 16.04 -3.98
C ALA A 250 -13.95 15.13 -5.22
N ILE A 251 -14.49 15.55 -6.36
CA ILE A 251 -14.37 14.83 -7.65
C ILE A 251 -12.90 14.73 -8.08
N VAL A 252 -12.09 15.79 -7.92
CA VAL A 252 -10.64 15.74 -8.19
C VAL A 252 -9.95 14.73 -7.27
N ALA A 253 -10.26 14.74 -5.97
CA ALA A 253 -9.68 13.81 -5.00
C ALA A 253 -10.03 12.35 -5.32
N GLU A 254 -11.26 12.08 -5.75
CA GLU A 254 -11.70 10.76 -6.22
C GLU A 254 -10.89 10.32 -7.47
N ALA A 255 -10.76 11.19 -8.48
CA ALA A 255 -10.00 10.90 -9.68
C ALA A 255 -8.51 10.66 -9.39
N GLU A 256 -7.92 11.38 -8.42
CA GLU A 256 -6.55 11.13 -7.94
C GLU A 256 -6.40 9.77 -7.25
N ALA A 257 -7.40 9.36 -6.48
CA ALA A 257 -7.42 8.04 -5.87
C ALA A 257 -7.50 6.92 -6.91
N LEU A 258 -8.34 7.08 -7.94
CA LEU A 258 -8.44 6.14 -9.07
C LEU A 258 -7.12 6.06 -9.84
N ARG A 259 -6.44 7.19 -10.09
CA ARG A 259 -5.11 7.20 -10.73
C ARG A 259 -4.08 6.45 -9.88
N ARG A 260 -4.02 6.69 -8.57
CA ARG A 260 -3.10 5.95 -7.66
C ARG A 260 -3.37 4.45 -7.70
N LYS A 261 -4.64 4.04 -7.70
CA LYS A 261 -5.03 2.64 -7.85
C LYS A 261 -4.52 2.06 -9.17
N ALA A 262 -4.74 2.74 -10.29
CA ALA A 262 -4.30 2.29 -11.61
C ALA A 262 -2.75 2.16 -11.70
N ILE A 263 -1.99 3.06 -11.07
CA ILE A 263 -0.52 2.96 -10.98
C ILE A 263 -0.12 1.70 -10.20
N ALA A 264 -0.73 1.46 -9.04
CA ALA A 264 -0.44 0.27 -8.24
C ALA A 264 -0.77 -1.03 -9.00
N GLU A 265 -1.87 -1.07 -9.73
CA GLU A 265 -2.25 -2.19 -10.58
C GLU A 265 -1.27 -2.39 -11.76
N LEU A 266 -0.77 -1.30 -12.35
CA LEU A 266 0.25 -1.35 -13.41
C LEU A 266 1.56 -1.93 -12.87
N GLU A 267 2.00 -1.54 -11.67
CA GLU A 267 3.21 -2.08 -11.05
C GLU A 267 3.13 -3.60 -10.83
N LEU A 268 1.95 -4.16 -10.59
CA LEU A 268 1.76 -5.61 -10.51
C LEU A 268 2.04 -6.34 -11.84
N SER A 269 2.17 -5.60 -12.95
CA SER A 269 2.58 -6.19 -14.24
C SER A 269 4.08 -6.47 -14.33
N TYR A 270 4.87 -5.85 -13.49
CA TYR A 270 6.33 -6.01 -13.47
C TYR A 270 6.74 -6.92 -12.31
N VAL A 271 7.46 -7.96 -12.64
CA VAL A 271 8.09 -8.81 -11.64
C VAL A 271 9.52 -8.33 -11.46
N ARG A 272 9.84 -7.84 -10.26
CA ARG A 272 11.13 -7.22 -9.96
C ARG A 272 11.93 -8.07 -8.98
N SER A 273 13.25 -8.01 -9.09
CA SER A 273 14.12 -8.65 -8.12
C SER A 273 14.06 -7.94 -6.77
N PRO A 274 13.78 -8.65 -5.66
CA PRO A 274 13.82 -8.08 -4.31
C PRO A 274 15.24 -7.91 -3.75
N ILE A 275 16.23 -8.60 -4.33
CA ILE A 275 17.62 -8.62 -3.87
C ILE A 275 18.58 -8.39 -5.04
N GLU A 276 19.80 -7.99 -4.75
CA GLU A 276 20.92 -8.08 -5.67
C GLU A 276 21.46 -9.51 -5.63
N GLY A 277 21.74 -10.08 -6.81
CA GLY A 277 22.23 -11.46 -6.91
C GLY A 277 22.30 -11.95 -8.34
N GLN A 278 22.44 -13.25 -8.50
CA GLN A 278 22.50 -13.95 -9.78
C GLN A 278 21.27 -14.86 -9.94
N ILE A 279 20.73 -14.94 -11.14
CA ILE A 279 19.67 -15.91 -11.48
C ILE A 279 20.27 -17.30 -11.49
N ILE A 280 19.89 -18.13 -10.51
CA ILE A 280 20.37 -19.50 -10.37
C ILE A 280 19.61 -20.44 -11.28
N SER A 281 18.27 -20.27 -11.33
CA SER A 281 17.38 -21.09 -12.15
C SER A 281 16.20 -20.27 -12.63
N LEU A 282 15.75 -20.54 -13.85
CA LEU A 282 14.59 -19.90 -14.48
C LEU A 282 13.53 -20.96 -14.77
N TYR A 283 12.37 -20.87 -14.11
CA TYR A 283 11.30 -21.89 -14.19
C TYR A 283 10.17 -21.52 -15.13
N ALA A 284 10.01 -20.25 -15.47
CA ALA A 284 8.92 -19.79 -16.32
C ALA A 284 9.46 -19.09 -17.56
N LYS A 285 8.85 -19.36 -18.71
CA LYS A 285 9.18 -18.77 -20.02
C LYS A 285 8.10 -17.82 -20.47
N ALA A 286 8.44 -16.96 -21.44
CA ALA A 286 7.47 -16.10 -22.10
C ALA A 286 6.33 -16.94 -22.69
N GLY A 287 5.09 -16.50 -22.49
CA GLY A 287 3.87 -17.18 -22.91
C GLY A 287 3.32 -18.21 -21.91
N GLU A 288 4.08 -18.60 -20.88
CA GLU A 288 3.67 -19.60 -19.88
C GLU A 288 2.94 -18.95 -18.69
N ILE A 289 2.10 -19.76 -18.05
CA ILE A 289 1.48 -19.43 -16.76
C ILE A 289 2.48 -19.80 -15.66
N VAL A 290 2.71 -18.89 -14.74
CA VAL A 290 3.62 -19.12 -13.61
C VAL A 290 3.09 -20.25 -12.74
N SER A 291 3.90 -21.28 -12.57
CA SER A 291 3.60 -22.45 -11.75
C SER A 291 3.92 -22.20 -10.26
N ASN A 292 3.62 -23.18 -9.41
CA ASN A 292 3.97 -23.17 -7.98
C ASN A 292 5.49 -23.13 -7.72
N ARG A 293 6.31 -23.40 -8.73
CA ARG A 293 7.77 -23.30 -8.64
C ARG A 293 8.27 -21.86 -8.69
N GLY A 294 7.38 -20.91 -9.01
CA GLY A 294 7.74 -19.50 -9.19
C GLY A 294 8.29 -19.21 -10.59
N ILE A 295 8.99 -18.09 -10.72
CA ILE A 295 9.57 -17.60 -11.97
C ILE A 295 11.07 -17.90 -12.02
N ALA A 296 11.79 -17.58 -10.95
CA ALA A 296 13.23 -17.76 -10.87
C ALA A 296 13.69 -17.92 -9.41
N ASP A 297 14.83 -18.57 -9.22
CA ASP A 297 15.57 -18.55 -7.96
C ASP A 297 16.76 -17.58 -8.11
N ILE A 298 16.92 -16.69 -7.13
CA ILE A 298 17.97 -15.66 -7.09
C ILE A 298 18.83 -15.87 -5.84
N GLY A 299 20.15 -15.84 -5.98
CA GLY A 299 21.08 -15.97 -4.86
C GLY A 299 22.30 -15.06 -5.01
N LYS A 300 22.93 -14.73 -3.88
CA LYS A 300 24.16 -13.94 -3.82
C LYS A 300 25.38 -14.85 -4.04
N THR A 301 25.68 -15.15 -5.29
CA THR A 301 26.75 -16.10 -5.66
C THR A 301 28.15 -15.52 -5.61
N GLN A 302 28.31 -14.21 -5.32
CA GLN A 302 29.64 -13.60 -5.14
C GLN A 302 30.41 -14.21 -3.97
N GLN A 303 29.69 -14.61 -2.92
CA GLN A 303 30.24 -15.38 -1.81
C GLN A 303 29.52 -16.72 -1.74
N MET A 304 30.28 -17.78 -1.82
CA MET A 304 29.76 -19.14 -1.71
C MET A 304 30.09 -19.75 -0.35
N TYR A 305 29.24 -20.63 0.09
CA TYR A 305 29.36 -21.42 1.31
C TYR A 305 29.25 -22.91 0.97
N ALA A 306 29.83 -23.74 1.81
CA ALA A 306 29.48 -25.14 1.85
C ALA A 306 28.73 -25.41 3.16
N VAL A 307 27.56 -26.02 3.05
CA VAL A 307 26.79 -26.50 4.20
C VAL A 307 27.09 -27.98 4.33
N ALA A 308 27.86 -28.37 5.37
CA ALA A 308 28.25 -29.76 5.62
C ALA A 308 27.50 -30.33 6.84
N GLU A 309 27.14 -31.59 6.74
CA GLU A 309 26.39 -32.33 7.77
C GLU A 309 27.35 -33.16 8.64
N ILE A 310 27.59 -32.70 9.86
CA ILE A 310 28.49 -33.36 10.81
C ILE A 310 27.66 -34.25 11.75
N TYR A 311 28.11 -35.46 12.00
CA TYR A 311 27.48 -36.35 12.98
C TYR A 311 27.52 -35.77 14.39
N GLU A 312 26.45 -35.99 15.14
CA GLU A 312 26.33 -35.52 16.56
C GLU A 312 27.49 -35.95 17.41
N THR A 313 28.10 -37.13 17.13
CA THR A 313 29.27 -37.66 17.83
C THR A 313 30.52 -36.85 17.67
N ASP A 314 30.65 -36.16 16.51
CA ASP A 314 31.89 -35.50 16.10
C ASP A 314 31.81 -33.97 16.27
N ILE A 315 30.62 -33.43 16.45
CA ILE A 315 30.38 -31.97 16.56
C ILE A 315 31.20 -31.31 17.67
N ARG A 316 31.50 -32.04 18.77
CA ARG A 316 32.31 -31.53 19.88
C ARG A 316 33.73 -31.13 19.51
N HIS A 317 34.23 -31.63 18.39
CA HIS A 317 35.59 -31.35 17.87
C HIS A 317 35.60 -30.22 16.85
N ILE A 318 34.43 -29.70 16.45
CA ILE A 318 34.32 -28.63 15.48
C ILE A 318 34.25 -27.27 16.21
N GLN A 319 35.08 -26.35 15.71
CA GLN A 319 35.15 -24.97 16.22
C GLN A 319 35.08 -23.98 15.06
N VAL A 320 34.50 -22.83 15.33
CA VAL A 320 34.49 -21.70 14.37
C VAL A 320 35.92 -21.24 14.11
N GLY A 321 36.27 -21.03 12.84
CA GLY A 321 37.60 -20.64 12.39
C GLY A 321 38.50 -21.80 11.96
N GLN A 322 38.08 -23.06 12.11
CA GLN A 322 38.84 -24.20 11.59
C GLN A 322 38.91 -24.17 10.06
N GLU A 323 40.08 -24.56 9.52
CA GLU A 323 40.29 -24.70 8.09
C GLU A 323 39.63 -25.95 7.55
N VAL A 324 39.01 -25.83 6.39
CA VAL A 324 38.29 -26.90 5.72
C VAL A 324 38.72 -26.98 4.26
N THR A 325 39.07 -28.20 3.85
CA THR A 325 39.29 -28.51 2.45
C THR A 325 38.05 -29.17 1.86
N LEU A 326 37.59 -28.69 0.72
CA LEU A 326 36.40 -29.20 0.04
C LEU A 326 36.77 -29.81 -1.30
N MET A 327 36.25 -30.99 -1.57
CA MET A 327 36.41 -31.69 -2.85
C MET A 327 35.02 -31.98 -3.45
N SER A 328 34.95 -31.99 -4.77
CA SER A 328 33.70 -32.42 -5.43
C SER A 328 33.48 -33.92 -5.26
N GLU A 329 32.32 -34.35 -4.80
CA GLU A 329 32.01 -35.76 -4.62
C GLU A 329 31.96 -36.52 -5.97
N TYR A 330 31.45 -35.84 -7.02
CA TYR A 330 31.21 -36.46 -8.35
C TYR A 330 31.93 -35.73 -9.50
N GLY A 331 32.99 -34.98 -9.21
CA GLY A 331 33.80 -34.33 -10.24
C GLY A 331 33.20 -33.06 -10.87
N GLY A 332 32.31 -32.36 -10.18
CA GLY A 332 31.71 -31.11 -10.67
C GLY A 332 32.68 -29.94 -10.80
N PHE A 333 33.83 -30.00 -10.07
CA PHE A 333 34.97 -29.11 -10.25
C PHE A 333 36.26 -29.90 -10.01
N ALA A 334 37.41 -29.41 -10.55
CA ALA A 334 38.70 -30.02 -10.39
C ALA A 334 39.47 -29.41 -9.20
N GLY A 335 40.24 -30.23 -8.49
CA GLY A 335 41.11 -29.82 -7.37
C GLY A 335 40.31 -29.55 -6.09
N GLU A 336 40.96 -28.87 -5.18
CA GLU A 336 40.44 -28.55 -3.84
C GLU A 336 39.96 -27.11 -3.77
N LEU A 337 39.00 -26.85 -2.89
CA LEU A 337 38.57 -25.52 -2.47
C LEU A 337 38.86 -25.35 -0.99
N GLU A 338 39.29 -24.18 -0.61
CA GLU A 338 39.57 -23.83 0.78
C GLU A 338 38.48 -22.97 1.36
N GLY A 339 38.19 -23.21 2.63
CA GLY A 339 37.23 -22.44 3.40
C GLY A 339 37.47 -22.55 4.90
N GLN A 340 36.65 -21.84 5.66
CA GLN A 340 36.71 -21.88 7.11
C GLN A 340 35.31 -22.08 7.70
N VAL A 341 35.20 -22.76 8.82
CA VAL A 341 33.98 -22.92 9.59
C VAL A 341 33.58 -21.52 10.10
N GLU A 342 32.50 -20.99 9.58
CA GLU A 342 31.95 -19.67 10.02
C GLU A 342 30.89 -19.84 11.08
N GLN A 343 30.05 -20.87 10.96
CA GLN A 343 28.93 -21.08 11.88
C GLN A 343 28.65 -22.57 12.09
N ILE A 344 28.34 -22.91 13.33
CA ILE A 344 27.83 -24.23 13.71
C ILE A 344 26.32 -24.09 13.96
N GLY A 345 25.51 -24.95 13.33
CA GLY A 345 24.07 -24.96 13.45
C GLY A 345 23.63 -25.25 14.90
N LEU A 346 22.53 -24.65 15.28
CA LEU A 346 21.93 -24.83 16.63
C LEU A 346 20.90 -25.97 16.68
N GLN A 347 20.59 -26.56 15.53
CA GLN A 347 19.56 -27.58 15.41
C GLN A 347 20.17 -28.92 14.99
N ILE A 348 19.75 -29.97 15.68
CA ILE A 348 20.06 -31.34 15.28
C ILE A 348 18.93 -31.80 14.36
N SER A 349 19.29 -32.28 13.18
CA SER A 349 18.34 -32.73 12.15
C SER A 349 18.69 -34.15 11.67
N ARG A 350 17.83 -34.71 10.84
CA ARG A 350 18.17 -35.92 10.07
C ARG A 350 18.98 -35.51 8.84
N PRO A 351 19.90 -36.36 8.38
CA PRO A 351 20.67 -36.05 7.17
C PRO A 351 19.76 -35.75 5.98
N GLY A 352 20.01 -34.61 5.30
CA GLY A 352 19.29 -34.22 4.10
C GLY A 352 20.05 -34.55 2.81
N THR A 353 21.37 -34.73 2.91
CA THR A 353 22.26 -35.04 1.79
C THR A 353 22.57 -36.55 1.65
N ALA A 354 22.18 -37.36 2.67
CA ALA A 354 22.46 -38.78 2.64
C ALA A 354 21.36 -39.57 1.92
N ASN A 355 21.73 -40.11 0.80
CA ASN A 355 21.14 -41.27 0.13
C ASN A 355 19.61 -41.43 0.10
N ASP A 356 19.06 -41.54 -1.11
CA ASP A 356 17.77 -42.17 -1.43
C ASP A 356 17.67 -43.66 -1.00
N ASP A 357 18.53 -44.14 -0.10
CA ASP A 357 18.45 -45.49 0.46
C ASP A 357 17.50 -45.47 1.69
N PRO A 358 16.31 -46.03 1.54
CA PRO A 358 15.32 -46.08 2.63
C PRO A 358 15.81 -46.93 3.83
N ASN A 359 16.91 -47.68 3.69
CA ASN A 359 17.47 -48.52 4.73
C ASN A 359 18.72 -47.90 5.42
N ALA A 360 19.21 -46.76 4.98
CA ALA A 360 20.28 -46.07 5.68
C ALA A 360 19.76 -45.56 7.04
N ALA A 361 20.24 -46.19 8.08
CA ALA A 361 20.09 -45.93 9.50
C ALA A 361 19.12 -44.82 9.91
N ALA A 362 17.90 -45.16 10.28
CA ALA A 362 16.81 -44.26 10.68
C ALA A 362 17.14 -43.37 11.91
N ASP A 363 18.29 -43.57 12.57
CA ASP A 363 18.67 -42.94 13.85
C ASP A 363 19.89 -42.00 13.73
N VAL A 364 20.40 -41.74 12.54
CA VAL A 364 21.54 -40.83 12.37
C VAL A 364 21.11 -39.39 12.58
N ARG A 365 21.80 -38.67 13.44
CA ARG A 365 21.59 -37.26 13.75
C ARG A 365 22.81 -36.44 13.31
N VAL A 366 22.51 -35.31 12.67
CA VAL A 366 23.52 -34.40 12.15
C VAL A 366 23.28 -32.97 12.57
N VAL A 367 24.36 -32.22 12.65
CA VAL A 367 24.37 -30.78 12.81
C VAL A 367 24.93 -30.15 11.54
N GLU A 368 24.24 -29.23 10.93
CA GLU A 368 24.73 -28.48 9.78
C GLU A 368 25.78 -27.46 10.24
N ILE A 369 26.90 -27.40 9.55
CA ILE A 369 27.90 -26.34 9.71
C ILE A 369 28.01 -25.55 8.41
N LYS A 370 28.15 -24.22 8.54
CA LYS A 370 28.42 -23.34 7.38
C LYS A 370 29.91 -23.06 7.28
N ILE A 371 30.46 -23.39 6.15
CA ILE A 371 31.85 -23.19 5.79
C ILE A 371 31.92 -22.10 4.74
N LYS A 372 32.52 -20.98 5.07
CA LYS A 372 32.74 -19.87 4.15
C LYS A 372 33.91 -20.18 3.24
N LEU A 373 33.67 -20.17 1.94
CA LEU A 373 34.74 -20.35 0.95
C LEU A 373 35.56 -19.06 0.84
N ASN A 374 36.85 -19.22 0.55
CA ASN A 374 37.65 -18.07 0.21
C ASN A 374 37.19 -17.43 -1.12
N PRO A 375 37.55 -16.18 -1.43
CA PRO A 375 37.05 -15.48 -2.63
C PRO A 375 37.40 -16.20 -3.94
N GLU A 376 38.59 -16.80 -4.03
CA GLU A 376 39.01 -17.53 -5.21
C GLU A 376 38.18 -18.81 -5.41
N ALA A 377 37.97 -19.58 -4.35
CA ALA A 377 37.11 -20.75 -4.35
C ALA A 377 35.66 -20.38 -4.70
N SER A 378 35.14 -19.29 -4.12
CA SER A 378 33.77 -18.79 -4.41
C SER A 378 33.60 -18.48 -5.90
N GLU A 379 34.54 -17.76 -6.51
CA GLU A 379 34.49 -17.41 -7.93
C GLU A 379 34.49 -18.65 -8.84
N ARG A 380 35.25 -19.68 -8.47
CA ARG A 380 35.32 -20.94 -9.23
C ARG A 380 34.02 -21.72 -9.24
N VAL A 381 33.22 -21.62 -8.18
CA VAL A 381 32.01 -22.44 -7.98
C VAL A 381 30.71 -21.63 -7.90
N LYS A 382 30.73 -20.34 -8.20
CA LYS A 382 29.55 -19.43 -8.13
C LYS A 382 28.34 -19.91 -8.94
N HIS A 383 28.54 -20.73 -9.95
CA HIS A 383 27.51 -21.31 -10.82
C HIS A 383 27.12 -22.76 -10.45
N LEU A 384 27.65 -23.29 -9.35
CA LEU A 384 27.45 -24.69 -8.94
C LEU A 384 26.66 -24.80 -7.63
N SER A 385 25.61 -24.03 -7.50
CA SER A 385 24.69 -24.10 -6.34
C SER A 385 24.08 -25.50 -6.23
N LYS A 386 24.02 -26.02 -4.99
CA LYS A 386 23.54 -27.37 -4.63
C LYS A 386 24.46 -28.54 -5.09
N LEU A 387 25.67 -28.26 -5.60
CA LEU A 387 26.62 -29.32 -5.89
C LEU A 387 27.02 -29.99 -4.59
N GLN A 388 27.06 -31.33 -4.62
CA GLN A 388 27.56 -32.12 -3.49
C GLN A 388 29.09 -32.07 -3.41
N VAL A 389 29.55 -31.85 -2.18
CA VAL A 389 30.96 -31.74 -1.84
C VAL A 389 31.29 -32.59 -0.61
N ARG A 390 32.50 -33.03 -0.52
CA ARG A 390 33.08 -33.66 0.68
C ARG A 390 33.94 -32.61 1.38
N ALA A 391 33.63 -32.34 2.63
CA ALA A 391 34.39 -31.44 3.48
C ALA A 391 35.32 -32.25 4.39
N SER A 392 36.60 -31.89 4.41
CA SER A 392 37.60 -32.44 5.32
C SER A 392 38.06 -31.33 6.26
N ILE A 393 37.69 -31.44 7.53
CA ILE A 393 37.89 -30.43 8.57
C ILE A 393 39.10 -30.84 9.40
N GLN A 394 40.10 -29.98 9.55
CA GLN A 394 41.29 -30.23 10.38
C GLN A 394 40.89 -30.02 11.86
N ILE A 395 41.28 -31.02 12.73
CA ILE A 395 40.99 -31.00 14.16
C ILE A 395 42.24 -30.55 14.92
#